data_3b5e55a648407a251cfd761bfc91e6d6
#
_entry.id   3b5e55a648407a251cfd761bfc91e6d6
#
_cell.length_a   1.000
_cell.length_b   1.000
_cell.length_c   1.000
_cell.angle_alpha   90.00
_cell.angle_beta   90.00
_cell.angle_gamma   90.00
#
_symmetry.space_group_name_H-M   'P 1'
#
loop_
_entity.id
_entity.type
_entity.pdbx_description
1 polymer ?
#
loop_
_entity_poly.entity_id
_entity_poly.type
_entity_poly.pdbx_seq_one_letter_code
_entity_poly.pdbx_strand_id
1 'polypeptide(L)'
;MRLSTAAAAALVYFGAGAGPAGADVDVAKGRQLATTLCAGCHLNEGQGEKQGPMGVPGFIAVANRPEQTFGGIVRWLKAVPPMMPDHHLTLDEIDQLAAFIMSLRNER
;
A
#
# COMPACT_ATOMS: atom_id res chain seq x y z
N MET A 1 -24.88 9.48 -58.94
CA MET A 1 -25.05 8.67 -57.81
C MET A 1 -23.93 8.71 -56.88
N ARG A 2 -24.17 9.24 -55.77
CA ARG A 2 -23.10 9.35 -54.81
C ARG A 2 -23.45 8.64 -53.62
N LEU A 3 -22.64 7.79 -53.14
CA LEU A 3 -22.74 7.09 -51.88
C LEU A 3 -21.79 7.74 -50.92
N SER A 4 -22.34 8.51 -50.05
CA SER A 4 -21.55 9.00 -48.94
C SER A 4 -21.53 7.91 -47.89
N THR A 5 -20.46 7.22 -47.84
CA THR A 5 -20.22 6.39 -46.72
C THR A 5 -19.76 7.28 -45.61
N ALA A 6 -20.66 7.59 -44.73
CA ALA A 6 -20.26 8.19 -43.46
C ALA A 6 -19.54 7.13 -42.67
N ALA A 7 -18.24 7.25 -42.56
CA ALA A 7 -17.49 6.44 -41.66
C ALA A 7 -17.82 6.90 -40.25
N ALA A 8 -18.63 6.11 -39.57
CA ALA A 8 -18.86 6.34 -38.16
C ALA A 8 -17.56 5.98 -37.43
N ALA A 9 -16.85 6.99 -37.00
CA ALA A 9 -15.73 6.79 -36.14
C ALA A 9 -16.26 6.31 -34.78
N ALA A 10 -16.08 5.06 -34.48
CA ALA A 10 -16.40 4.56 -33.16
C ALA A 10 -15.36 5.11 -32.22
N LEU A 11 -15.78 6.04 -31.39
CA LEU A 11 -14.94 6.50 -30.30
C LEU A 11 -15.00 5.45 -29.21
N VAL A 12 -13.90 4.78 -29.03
CA VAL A 12 -13.76 3.88 -27.89
C VAL A 12 -13.20 4.70 -26.76
N TYR A 13 -14.04 4.95 -25.79
CA TYR A 13 -13.60 5.56 -24.56
C TYR A 13 -13.06 4.53 -23.64
N PHE A 14 -11.75 4.54 -23.45
CA PHE A 14 -11.19 3.91 -22.30
C PHE A 14 -11.22 4.92 -21.18
N GLY A 15 -12.35 5.04 -20.52
CA GLY A 15 -12.36 5.75 -19.27
C GLY A 15 -11.39 5.05 -18.35
N ALA A 16 -10.41 5.77 -17.84
CA ALA A 16 -9.65 5.28 -16.72
C ALA A 16 -10.68 5.03 -15.61
N GLY A 17 -11.15 3.80 -15.51
CA GLY A 17 -12.06 3.43 -14.44
C GLY A 17 -11.37 3.72 -13.13
N ALA A 18 -12.03 4.50 -12.27
CA ALA A 18 -11.59 4.60 -10.90
C ALA A 18 -11.67 3.20 -10.32
N GLY A 19 -10.52 2.56 -10.13
CA GLY A 19 -10.45 1.30 -9.41
C GLY A 19 -10.83 1.51 -7.95
N PRO A 20 -10.94 0.43 -7.17
CA PRO A 20 -11.10 0.53 -5.72
C PRO A 20 -10.08 1.50 -5.15
N ALA A 21 -10.44 2.26 -4.14
CA ALA A 21 -9.59 3.28 -3.56
C ALA A 21 -8.16 2.79 -3.24
N GLY A 22 -8.02 1.51 -2.82
CA GLY A 22 -6.72 0.91 -2.56
C GLY A 22 -5.90 0.57 -3.80
N ALA A 23 -6.53 0.51 -5.00
CA ALA A 23 -5.83 0.15 -6.23
C ALA A 23 -5.00 1.31 -6.80
N ASP A 24 -5.35 2.54 -6.45
CA ASP A 24 -4.65 3.73 -6.93
C ASP A 24 -3.56 4.20 -5.97
N VAL A 25 -3.39 3.52 -4.86
CA VAL A 25 -2.38 3.88 -3.87
C VAL A 25 -1.03 3.36 -4.33
N ASP A 26 -0.05 4.24 -4.31
CA ASP A 26 1.30 3.93 -4.78
C ASP A 26 2.04 3.02 -3.78
N VAL A 27 2.07 1.73 -4.08
CA VAL A 27 2.77 0.72 -3.29
C VAL A 27 4.28 0.94 -3.31
N ALA A 28 4.84 1.34 -4.44
CA ALA A 28 6.28 1.60 -4.55
C ALA A 28 6.70 2.76 -3.65
N LYS A 29 5.88 3.79 -3.57
CA LYS A 29 6.12 4.91 -2.64
C LYS A 29 6.04 4.44 -1.19
N GLY A 30 5.07 3.60 -0.88
CA GLY A 30 4.95 2.99 0.45
C GLY A 30 6.17 2.17 0.82
N ARG A 31 6.70 1.37 -0.12
CA ARG A 31 7.93 0.62 0.08
C ARG A 31 9.11 1.56 0.40
N GLN A 32 9.23 2.65 -0.33
CA GLN A 32 10.28 3.62 -0.12
C GLN A 32 10.19 4.26 1.27
N LEU A 33 9.00 4.64 1.69
CA LEU A 33 8.76 5.20 3.02
C LEU A 33 9.09 4.18 4.11
N ALA A 34 8.66 2.94 3.94
CA ALA A 34 8.93 1.87 4.89
C ALA A 34 10.44 1.63 5.03
N THR A 35 11.15 1.58 3.93
CA THR A 35 12.60 1.39 3.92
C THR A 35 13.33 2.53 4.62
N THR A 36 12.88 3.76 4.41
CA THR A 36 13.54 4.94 4.95
C THR A 36 13.22 5.19 6.42
N LEU A 37 11.95 4.99 6.81
CA LEU A 37 11.47 5.43 8.12
C LEU A 37 11.25 4.29 9.11
N CYS A 38 11.01 3.09 8.65
CA CYS A 38 10.51 2.00 9.49
C CYS A 38 11.47 0.83 9.63
N ALA A 39 12.31 0.59 8.62
CA ALA A 39 13.12 -0.62 8.54
C ALA A 39 14.23 -0.69 9.60
N GLY A 40 14.51 0.38 10.33
CA GLY A 40 15.42 0.35 11.46
C GLY A 40 14.94 -0.54 12.61
N CYS A 41 13.61 -0.69 12.73
CA CYS A 41 12.97 -1.52 13.75
C CYS A 41 12.17 -2.66 13.14
N HIS A 42 11.39 -2.38 12.09
CA HIS A 42 10.64 -3.39 11.37
C HIS A 42 11.48 -4.00 10.25
N LEU A 43 11.54 -5.33 10.20
CA LEU A 43 12.19 -5.99 9.08
C LEU A 43 11.37 -5.83 7.80
N ASN A 44 12.06 -5.62 6.71
CA ASN A 44 11.47 -5.36 5.41
C ASN A 44 11.14 -6.65 4.67
N GLU A 45 10.54 -6.51 3.47
CA GLU A 45 10.30 -7.66 2.59
C GLU A 45 11.61 -8.39 2.29
N GLY A 46 11.51 -9.67 2.01
CA GLY A 46 12.67 -10.52 1.77
C GLY A 46 13.35 -11.05 3.03
N GLN A 47 12.96 -10.57 4.20
CA GLN A 47 13.54 -11.02 5.47
C GLN A 47 12.68 -12.07 6.19
N GLY A 48 11.59 -12.49 5.56
CA GLY A 48 10.69 -13.50 6.11
C GLY A 48 9.84 -12.96 7.26
N GLU A 49 9.22 -13.87 7.99
CA GLU A 49 8.34 -13.54 9.11
C GLU A 49 9.11 -13.34 10.43
N LYS A 50 10.34 -12.92 10.34
CA LYS A 50 11.18 -12.70 11.52
C LYS A 50 10.78 -11.44 12.27
N GLN A 51 11.20 -11.38 13.52
CA GLN A 51 11.08 -10.15 14.30
C GLN A 51 12.35 -9.33 14.17
N GLY A 52 12.17 -8.01 14.21
CA GLY A 52 13.29 -7.09 14.32
C GLY A 52 13.79 -6.95 15.75
N PRO A 53 14.66 -5.95 15.99
CA PRO A 53 15.17 -5.67 17.33
C PRO A 53 14.04 -5.45 18.34
N MET A 54 14.26 -5.88 19.59
CA MET A 54 13.32 -5.72 20.68
C MET A 54 11.94 -6.36 20.43
N GLY A 55 11.88 -7.39 19.59
CA GLY A 55 10.63 -8.10 19.33
C GLY A 55 9.66 -7.32 18.41
N VAL A 56 10.10 -6.29 17.75
CA VAL A 56 9.27 -5.55 16.80
C VAL A 56 8.95 -6.44 15.60
N PRO A 57 7.66 -6.61 15.23
CA PRO A 57 7.30 -7.50 14.13
C PRO A 57 7.81 -6.98 12.80
N GLY A 58 8.31 -7.88 11.94
CA GLY A 58 8.62 -7.56 10.56
C GLY A 58 7.35 -7.26 9.76
N PHE A 59 7.49 -6.62 8.63
CA PHE A 59 6.32 -6.23 7.81
C PHE A 59 5.53 -7.42 7.30
N ILE A 60 6.20 -8.53 6.95
CA ILE A 60 5.50 -9.73 6.51
C ILE A 60 4.64 -10.29 7.64
N ALA A 61 5.16 -10.31 8.86
CA ALA A 61 4.39 -10.76 10.02
C ALA A 61 3.18 -9.84 10.28
N VAL A 62 3.36 -8.53 10.15
CA VAL A 62 2.26 -7.58 10.30
C VAL A 62 1.18 -7.82 9.24
N ALA A 63 1.60 -8.00 7.98
CA ALA A 63 0.68 -8.23 6.87
C ALA A 63 -0.11 -9.53 7.01
N ASN A 64 0.51 -10.56 7.57
CA ASN A 64 -0.07 -11.90 7.67
C ASN A 64 -0.91 -12.12 8.92
N ARG A 65 -1.08 -11.15 9.78
CA ARG A 65 -1.99 -11.30 10.92
C ARG A 65 -3.40 -11.67 10.41
N PRO A 66 -4.07 -12.64 11.04
CA PRO A 66 -5.34 -13.16 10.52
C PRO A 66 -6.40 -12.09 10.25
N GLU A 67 -6.46 -11.08 11.09
CA GLU A 67 -7.49 -10.02 11.00
C GLU A 67 -6.96 -8.73 10.39
N GLN A 68 -5.75 -8.76 9.82
CA GLN A 68 -5.14 -7.54 9.30
C GLN A 68 -5.86 -7.04 8.07
N THR A 69 -6.08 -5.72 8.02
CA THR A 69 -6.73 -5.05 6.90
C THR A 69 -5.99 -3.74 6.59
N PHE A 70 -6.17 -3.26 5.37
CA PHE A 70 -5.68 -1.93 4.98
C PHE A 70 -6.17 -0.86 5.96
N GLY A 71 -7.48 -0.83 6.24
CA GLY A 71 -8.05 0.14 7.18
C GLY A 71 -7.51 0.00 8.59
N GLY A 72 -7.21 -1.22 9.01
CA GLY A 72 -6.61 -1.47 10.31
C GLY A 72 -5.23 -0.84 10.45
N ILE A 73 -4.40 -0.99 9.42
CA ILE A 73 -3.06 -0.37 9.39
C ILE A 73 -3.18 1.15 9.37
N VAL A 74 -4.09 1.68 8.55
CA VAL A 74 -4.30 3.13 8.47
C VAL A 74 -4.67 3.69 9.85
N ARG A 75 -5.62 3.07 10.54
CA ARG A 75 -6.02 3.52 11.88
C ARG A 75 -4.88 3.45 12.88
N TRP A 76 -4.09 2.38 12.81
CA TRP A 76 -2.95 2.19 13.68
C TRP A 76 -1.91 3.32 13.50
N LEU A 77 -1.57 3.62 12.26
CA LEU A 77 -0.60 4.67 11.95
C LEU A 77 -1.10 6.07 12.31
N LYS A 78 -2.40 6.33 12.12
CA LYS A 78 -2.99 7.61 12.52
C LYS A 78 -2.95 7.84 14.03
N ALA A 79 -3.07 6.79 14.80
CA ALA A 79 -3.09 6.87 16.25
C ALA A 79 -1.69 7.09 16.84
N VAL A 80 -0.64 7.02 16.04
CA VAL A 80 0.77 7.06 16.48
C VAL A 80 0.96 6.10 17.66
N PRO A 81 1.12 4.79 17.41
CA PRO A 81 1.17 3.81 18.48
C PRO A 81 2.31 4.08 19.46
N PRO A 82 2.12 3.75 20.73
CA PRO A 82 3.19 3.88 21.72
C PRO A 82 4.45 3.11 21.25
N MET A 83 5.61 3.66 21.54
CA MET A 83 6.92 3.10 21.20
C MET A 83 7.30 3.22 19.70
N MET A 84 6.42 3.68 18.84
CA MET A 84 6.78 4.05 17.49
C MET A 84 7.04 5.56 17.42
N PRO A 85 8.10 6.00 16.73
CA PRO A 85 8.31 7.42 16.53
C PRO A 85 7.17 8.03 15.72
N ASP A 86 6.81 9.28 16.05
CA ASP A 86 5.90 10.04 15.23
C ASP A 86 6.68 10.63 14.04
N HIS A 87 6.46 10.09 12.86
CA HIS A 87 7.10 10.57 11.63
C HIS A 87 6.32 11.67 10.94
N HIS A 88 5.24 12.16 11.56
CA HIS A 88 4.38 13.20 11.00
C HIS A 88 3.92 12.88 9.57
N LEU A 89 3.47 11.65 9.37
CA LEU A 89 3.06 11.17 8.05
C LEU A 89 1.80 11.91 7.57
N THR A 90 1.78 12.25 6.29
CA THR A 90 0.56 12.73 5.65
C THR A 90 -0.43 11.59 5.50
N LEU A 91 -1.70 11.90 5.25
CA LEU A 91 -2.71 10.88 5.02
C LEU A 91 -2.38 10.03 3.79
N ASP A 92 -1.84 10.64 2.74
CA ASP A 92 -1.40 9.90 1.55
C ASP A 92 -0.25 8.95 1.88
N GLU A 93 0.70 9.38 2.68
CA GLU A 93 1.82 8.53 3.10
C GLU A 93 1.36 7.36 3.96
N ILE A 94 0.40 7.57 4.83
CA ILE A 94 -0.22 6.50 5.62
C ILE A 94 -0.87 5.47 4.70
N ASP A 95 -1.64 5.93 3.72
CA ASP A 95 -2.28 5.04 2.76
C ASP A 95 -1.25 4.26 1.93
N GLN A 96 -0.18 4.92 1.50
CA GLN A 96 0.91 4.28 0.76
C GLN A 96 1.62 3.21 1.59
N LEU A 97 1.91 3.49 2.85
CA LEU A 97 2.49 2.51 3.76
C LEU A 97 1.55 1.33 3.99
N ALA A 98 0.28 1.58 4.23
CA ALA A 98 -0.71 0.53 4.43
C ALA A 98 -0.84 -0.35 3.18
N ALA A 99 -0.86 0.25 2.00
CA ALA A 99 -0.93 -0.49 0.74
C ALA A 99 0.32 -1.35 0.53
N PHE A 100 1.50 -0.81 0.82
CA PHE A 100 2.74 -1.58 0.74
C PHE A 100 2.71 -2.77 1.69
N ILE A 101 2.39 -2.55 2.96
CA ILE A 101 2.35 -3.63 3.95
C ILE A 101 1.36 -4.70 3.52
N MET A 102 0.15 -4.33 3.10
CA MET A 102 -0.84 -5.31 2.66
C MET A 102 -0.42 -6.04 1.39
N SER A 103 0.44 -5.46 0.56
CA SER A 103 0.98 -6.14 -0.61
C SER A 103 1.87 -7.34 -0.23
N LEU A 104 2.35 -7.38 1.00
CA LEU A 104 3.18 -8.47 1.52
C LEU A 104 2.35 -9.63 2.09
N ARG A 105 1.03 -9.50 2.12
CA ARG A 105 0.17 -10.56 2.64
C ARG A 105 0.35 -11.83 1.82
N ASN A 106 0.40 -12.96 2.52
CA ASN A 106 0.69 -14.30 1.99
C ASN A 106 2.16 -14.53 1.59
N GLU A 107 3.02 -13.57 1.74
CA GLU A 107 4.45 -13.81 1.68
C GLU A 107 4.95 -14.44 2.99
N ARG A 108 6.14 -15.08 2.89
CA ARG A 108 6.74 -15.75 4.04
C ARG A 108 8.24 -15.46 4.15
#